data_f4824cb21a478c560972e5f1566ae955
#
_entry.id   f4824cb21a478c560972e5f1566ae955
#
_cell.length_a   1.000
_cell.length_b   1.000
_cell.length_c   1.000
_cell.angle_alpha   90.00
_cell.angle_beta   90.00
_cell.angle_gamma   90.00
#
_symmetry.space_group_name_H-M   'P 1'
#
loop_
_entity.id
_entity.type
_entity.pdbx_description
1 polymer ?
#
loop_
_entity_poly.entity_id
_entity_poly.type
_entity_poly.pdbx_seq_one_letter_code
_entity_poly.pdbx_strand_id
1 'polypeptide(L)'
;IESNSIFQQLVEWRRQRGYIVYTASTSEMGSSSSSIKNYISNAYFNYDVPPEYVALIGDVGGSYSIPTYYEDFGHDSYGNECEGDHPYSQLDGNDLLSDILIGRMSIRTVSELSTAVYKIINYEKATYLGSLDNYFTRAAMFGDPSTSGNSCAITKEAVATLLSNHGFNDVYLKTSGGSWSSSMRDQLSDGSLFFNYRGYLGMSGFTNSDVDNASNGYKLPFATVLTCGTGSFSED
;
A
#
# COMPACT_ATOMS: atom_id res chain seq x y z
N ILE A 1 11.81 -13.75 -10.52
CA ILE A 1 11.02 -13.92 -9.28
C ILE A 1 10.19 -15.20 -9.31
N GLU A 2 9.51 -15.50 -10.40
CA GLU A 2 8.53 -16.61 -10.47
C GLU A 2 9.07 -17.97 -9.98
N SER A 3 10.29 -18.35 -10.36
CA SER A 3 10.94 -19.59 -9.88
C SER A 3 11.51 -19.48 -8.46
N ASN A 4 11.41 -18.34 -7.80
CA ASN A 4 11.94 -18.12 -6.46
C ASN A 4 11.09 -18.85 -5.42
N SER A 5 11.73 -19.61 -4.52
CA SER A 5 11.03 -20.40 -3.49
C SER A 5 10.22 -19.54 -2.52
N ILE A 6 10.63 -18.32 -2.27
CA ILE A 6 9.89 -17.37 -1.39
C ILE A 6 8.61 -16.91 -2.09
N PHE A 7 8.69 -16.57 -3.39
CA PHE A 7 7.51 -16.26 -4.18
C PHE A 7 6.52 -17.44 -4.21
N GLN A 8 7.02 -18.65 -4.40
CA GLN A 8 6.17 -19.83 -4.41
C GLN A 8 5.48 -20.10 -3.05
N GLN A 9 6.07 -19.69 -1.92
CA GLN A 9 5.39 -19.73 -0.63
C GLN A 9 4.17 -18.81 -0.59
N LEU A 10 4.26 -17.61 -1.18
CA LEU A 10 3.11 -16.70 -1.28
C LEU A 10 2.01 -17.29 -2.17
N VAL A 11 2.38 -17.83 -3.33
CA VAL A 11 1.45 -18.49 -4.27
C VAL A 11 0.71 -19.64 -3.56
N GLU A 12 1.46 -20.51 -2.89
CA GLU A 12 0.89 -21.64 -2.17
C GLU A 12 0.01 -21.18 -1.01
N TRP A 13 0.41 -20.15 -0.29
CA TRP A 13 -0.42 -19.56 0.76
C TRP A 13 -1.76 -19.05 0.21
N ARG A 14 -1.77 -18.37 -0.92
CA ARG A 14 -3.01 -17.92 -1.57
C ARG A 14 -3.90 -19.11 -1.99
N ARG A 15 -3.31 -20.17 -2.55
CA ARG A 15 -4.03 -21.40 -2.89
C ARG A 15 -4.65 -22.07 -1.67
N GLN A 16 -3.93 -22.17 -0.57
CA GLN A 16 -4.45 -22.68 0.70
C GLN A 16 -5.60 -21.82 1.25
N ARG A 17 -5.63 -20.55 0.92
CA ARG A 17 -6.73 -19.63 1.24
C ARG A 17 -7.92 -19.73 0.29
N GLY A 18 -7.88 -20.63 -0.69
CA GLY A 18 -8.96 -20.90 -1.62
C GLY A 18 -8.93 -20.12 -2.93
N TYR A 19 -7.86 -19.36 -3.19
CA TYR A 19 -7.72 -18.65 -4.48
C TYR A 19 -7.21 -19.57 -5.57
N ILE A 20 -7.75 -19.41 -6.78
CA ILE A 20 -7.10 -19.89 -8.02
C ILE A 20 -6.02 -18.89 -8.35
N VAL A 21 -4.77 -19.33 -8.40
CA VAL A 21 -3.62 -18.43 -8.61
C VAL A 21 -2.96 -18.76 -9.93
N TYR A 22 -2.98 -17.79 -10.83
CA TYR A 22 -2.19 -17.75 -12.05
C TYR A 22 -0.92 -16.95 -11.80
N THR A 23 0.18 -17.36 -12.39
CA THR A 23 1.43 -16.60 -12.35
C THR A 23 1.93 -16.38 -13.75
N ALA A 24 2.54 -15.24 -14.02
CA ALA A 24 3.19 -14.96 -15.29
C ALA A 24 4.42 -14.06 -15.06
N SER A 25 5.46 -14.28 -15.82
CA SER A 25 6.67 -13.47 -15.80
C SER A 25 6.65 -12.41 -16.91
N THR A 26 7.50 -11.39 -16.78
CA THR A 26 7.70 -10.41 -17.86
C THR A 26 8.27 -11.05 -19.14
N SER A 27 8.87 -12.24 -19.04
CA SER A 27 9.28 -13.02 -20.22
C SER A 27 8.08 -13.55 -21.01
N GLU A 28 6.96 -13.79 -20.35
CA GLU A 28 5.71 -14.27 -20.99
C GLU A 28 4.80 -13.12 -21.39
N MET A 29 4.65 -12.13 -20.51
CA MET A 29 3.76 -10.99 -20.73
C MET A 29 4.33 -9.91 -21.65
N GLY A 30 5.67 -9.87 -21.78
CA GLY A 30 6.39 -8.71 -22.29
C GLY A 30 6.76 -7.73 -21.18
N SER A 31 7.65 -6.77 -21.51
CA SER A 31 8.23 -5.83 -20.54
C SER A 31 7.72 -4.39 -20.67
N SER A 32 6.73 -4.13 -21.50
CA SER A 32 6.07 -2.83 -21.60
C SER A 32 4.76 -2.81 -20.84
N SER A 33 4.36 -1.63 -20.35
CA SER A 33 3.06 -1.47 -19.69
C SER A 33 1.91 -1.95 -20.58
N SER A 34 1.95 -1.63 -21.87
CA SER A 34 0.93 -2.08 -22.83
C SER A 34 0.87 -3.60 -22.99
N SER A 35 2.02 -4.28 -23.04
CA SER A 35 2.05 -5.75 -23.16
C SER A 35 1.52 -6.44 -21.92
N ILE A 36 1.88 -5.94 -20.74
CA ILE A 36 1.37 -6.45 -19.46
C ILE A 36 -0.14 -6.22 -19.36
N LYS A 37 -0.63 -5.02 -19.69
CA LYS A 37 -2.08 -4.74 -19.73
C LYS A 37 -2.81 -5.69 -20.67
N ASN A 38 -2.27 -5.92 -21.87
CA ASN A 38 -2.87 -6.85 -22.85
C ASN A 38 -2.91 -8.28 -22.31
N TYR A 39 -1.90 -8.72 -21.57
CA TYR A 39 -1.91 -10.04 -20.93
C TYR A 39 -3.00 -10.13 -19.85
N ILE A 40 -3.12 -9.12 -18.99
CA ILE A 40 -4.17 -9.05 -17.96
C ILE A 40 -5.55 -9.03 -18.61
N SER A 41 -5.74 -8.22 -19.66
CA SER A 41 -6.98 -8.15 -20.41
C SER A 41 -7.36 -9.50 -21.05
N ASN A 42 -6.35 -10.20 -21.62
CA ASN A 42 -6.59 -11.53 -22.18
C ASN A 42 -7.02 -12.52 -21.07
N ALA A 43 -6.43 -12.46 -19.90
CA ALA A 43 -6.83 -13.30 -18.76
C ALA A 43 -8.26 -12.96 -18.29
N TYR A 44 -8.61 -11.69 -18.24
CA TYR A 44 -9.92 -11.21 -17.83
C TYR A 44 -11.04 -11.71 -18.76
N PHE A 45 -10.81 -11.63 -20.08
CA PHE A 45 -11.85 -11.99 -21.05
C PHE A 45 -11.89 -13.47 -21.45
N ASN A 46 -10.79 -14.22 -21.28
CA ASN A 46 -10.66 -15.53 -21.93
C ASN A 46 -10.34 -16.68 -20.96
N TYR A 47 -10.00 -16.43 -19.70
CA TYR A 47 -9.78 -17.54 -18.76
C TYR A 47 -11.11 -18.09 -18.25
N ASP A 48 -11.17 -19.40 -18.02
CA ASP A 48 -12.35 -20.07 -17.46
C ASP A 48 -12.80 -19.48 -16.12
N VAL A 49 -11.83 -19.04 -15.32
CA VAL A 49 -12.04 -18.25 -14.10
C VAL A 49 -11.26 -16.94 -14.26
N PRO A 50 -11.93 -15.85 -14.64
CA PRO A 50 -11.26 -14.56 -14.77
C PRO A 50 -10.61 -14.08 -13.47
N PRO A 51 -9.48 -13.37 -13.53
CA PRO A 51 -8.88 -12.79 -12.34
C PRO A 51 -9.76 -11.65 -11.80
N GLU A 52 -9.98 -11.66 -10.50
CA GLU A 52 -10.60 -10.56 -9.74
C GLU A 52 -9.53 -9.64 -9.14
N TYR A 53 -8.35 -10.20 -8.85
CA TYR A 53 -7.22 -9.50 -8.23
C TYR A 53 -5.96 -9.70 -9.06
N VAL A 54 -5.19 -8.63 -9.22
CA VAL A 54 -3.86 -8.67 -9.83
C VAL A 54 -2.83 -8.09 -8.87
N ALA A 55 -1.76 -8.82 -8.62
CA ALA A 55 -0.61 -8.35 -7.85
C ALA A 55 0.59 -8.17 -8.78
N LEU A 56 1.05 -6.95 -8.95
CA LEU A 56 2.29 -6.61 -9.63
C LEU A 56 3.44 -6.77 -8.62
N ILE A 57 4.32 -7.74 -8.83
CA ILE A 57 5.42 -8.01 -7.90
C ILE A 57 6.74 -7.59 -8.54
N GLY A 58 7.13 -6.37 -8.27
CA GLY A 58 8.30 -5.69 -8.82
C GLY A 58 8.16 -4.18 -8.72
N ASP A 59 9.27 -3.50 -8.65
CA ASP A 59 9.34 -2.05 -8.68
C ASP A 59 9.32 -1.52 -10.12
N VAL A 60 9.26 -0.21 -10.32
CA VAL A 60 9.34 0.41 -11.66
C VAL A 60 10.73 0.28 -12.25
N GLY A 61 11.76 0.32 -11.40
CA GLY A 61 13.16 0.18 -11.76
C GLY A 61 13.80 -1.12 -11.24
N GLY A 62 15.10 -1.25 -11.49
CA GLY A 62 15.91 -2.34 -10.95
C GLY A 62 15.76 -3.68 -11.68
N SER A 63 16.24 -4.74 -11.05
CA SER A 63 16.33 -6.08 -11.65
C SER A 63 14.98 -6.79 -11.79
N TYR A 64 13.98 -6.39 -11.05
CA TYR A 64 12.64 -6.96 -11.05
C TYR A 64 11.60 -5.93 -11.50
N SER A 65 11.97 -5.18 -12.55
CA SER A 65 11.16 -4.09 -13.05
C SER A 65 9.84 -4.57 -13.64
N ILE A 66 8.76 -3.92 -13.20
CA ILE A 66 7.45 -3.94 -13.83
C ILE A 66 7.07 -2.48 -14.10
N PRO A 67 6.97 -2.07 -15.37
CA PRO A 67 6.70 -0.67 -15.73
C PRO A 67 5.36 -0.22 -15.16
N THR A 68 5.20 1.09 -15.02
CA THR A 68 3.95 1.75 -14.68
C THR A 68 3.49 2.65 -15.81
N TYR A 69 2.32 3.24 -15.69
CA TYR A 69 1.87 4.31 -16.57
C TYR A 69 2.24 5.67 -15.96
N TYR A 70 2.48 6.63 -16.83
CA TYR A 70 2.71 8.02 -16.46
C TYR A 70 1.65 8.88 -17.14
N GLU A 71 0.98 9.71 -16.37
CA GLU A 71 -0.03 10.65 -16.85
C GLU A 71 0.47 12.08 -16.67
N ASP A 72 0.40 12.87 -17.73
CA ASP A 72 0.69 14.29 -17.70
C ASP A 72 -0.60 15.05 -17.30
N PHE A 73 -0.59 15.63 -16.11
CA PHE A 73 -1.70 16.45 -15.62
C PHE A 73 -1.56 17.94 -15.98
N GLY A 74 -0.54 18.32 -16.75
CA GLY A 74 -0.37 19.68 -17.23
C GLY A 74 -0.15 20.75 -16.14
N HIS A 75 0.27 20.35 -14.94
CA HIS A 75 0.50 21.24 -13.82
C HIS A 75 1.98 21.29 -13.44
N ASP A 76 2.61 22.38 -13.76
CA ASP A 76 4.05 22.63 -13.83
C ASP A 76 4.80 22.75 -12.51
N SER A 77 4.18 22.56 -11.37
CA SER A 77 4.83 22.94 -10.10
C SER A 77 5.61 21.80 -9.43
N TYR A 78 5.40 20.54 -9.82
CA TYR A 78 5.97 19.37 -9.13
C TYR A 78 6.38 18.20 -10.03
N GLY A 79 6.61 18.45 -11.31
CA GLY A 79 6.84 17.43 -12.34
C GLY A 79 5.55 17.17 -13.14
N ASN A 80 5.72 16.96 -14.41
CA ASN A 80 4.61 16.89 -15.36
C ASN A 80 3.97 15.51 -15.45
N GLU A 81 4.54 14.50 -14.80
CA GLU A 81 4.11 13.11 -14.92
C GLU A 81 3.87 12.53 -13.54
N CYS A 82 2.70 11.93 -13.34
CA CYS A 82 2.40 11.14 -12.16
C CYS A 82 2.32 9.67 -12.55
N GLU A 83 3.04 8.82 -11.84
CA GLU A 83 2.99 7.39 -12.01
C GLU A 83 1.71 6.80 -11.42
N GLY A 84 1.20 5.74 -12.06
CA GLY A 84 0.04 5.04 -11.55
C GLY A 84 -0.21 3.70 -12.24
N ASP A 85 -0.67 2.74 -11.47
CA ASP A 85 -1.01 1.40 -11.96
C ASP A 85 -2.49 1.26 -12.31
N HIS A 86 -3.29 2.29 -12.05
CA HIS A 86 -4.73 2.28 -12.35
C HIS A 86 -5.07 1.87 -13.80
N PRO A 87 -4.34 2.32 -14.84
CA PRO A 87 -4.64 1.92 -16.20
C PRO A 87 -4.56 0.41 -16.47
N TYR A 88 -3.83 -0.36 -15.66
CA TYR A 88 -3.83 -1.83 -15.76
C TYR A 88 -5.18 -2.46 -15.38
N SER A 89 -6.00 -1.78 -14.59
CA SER A 89 -7.30 -2.27 -14.14
C SER A 89 -8.46 -1.90 -15.05
N GLN A 90 -8.24 -1.01 -16.02
CA GLN A 90 -9.25 -0.54 -16.98
C GLN A 90 -9.22 -1.44 -18.22
N LEU A 91 -10.05 -2.47 -18.26
CA LEU A 91 -9.98 -3.55 -19.25
C LEU A 91 -11.19 -3.56 -20.21
N ASP A 92 -12.36 -3.23 -19.70
CA ASP A 92 -13.62 -3.23 -20.46
C ASP A 92 -14.16 -1.80 -20.58
N GLY A 93 -14.74 -1.49 -21.73
CA GLY A 93 -15.25 -0.14 -21.98
C GLY A 93 -14.17 0.92 -22.24
N ASN A 94 -14.55 2.17 -22.04
CA ASN A 94 -13.68 3.35 -22.21
C ASN A 94 -13.99 4.37 -21.11
N ASP A 95 -14.07 3.92 -19.90
CA ASP A 95 -14.29 4.75 -18.71
C ASP A 95 -13.10 4.67 -17.73
N LEU A 96 -13.24 5.32 -16.59
CA LEU A 96 -12.21 5.36 -15.55
C LEU A 96 -12.45 4.35 -14.42
N LEU A 97 -13.40 3.44 -14.57
CA LEU A 97 -13.70 2.43 -13.55
C LEU A 97 -12.73 1.27 -13.66
N SER A 98 -12.40 0.70 -12.51
CA SER A 98 -11.59 -0.50 -12.45
C SER A 98 -12.44 -1.74 -12.62
N ASP A 99 -12.08 -2.61 -13.56
CA ASP A 99 -12.74 -3.92 -13.80
C ASP A 99 -12.16 -5.02 -12.91
N ILE A 100 -10.94 -4.82 -12.42
CA ILE A 100 -10.23 -5.70 -11.49
C ILE A 100 -9.58 -4.89 -10.38
N LEU A 101 -9.30 -5.54 -9.26
CA LEU A 101 -8.52 -4.95 -8.17
C LEU A 101 -7.03 -5.18 -8.42
N ILE A 102 -6.27 -4.09 -8.45
CA ILE A 102 -4.83 -4.15 -8.70
C ILE A 102 -4.03 -3.57 -7.54
N GLY A 103 -2.90 -4.15 -7.25
CA GLY A 103 -1.95 -3.63 -6.28
C GLY A 103 -0.51 -3.98 -6.65
N ARG A 104 0.41 -3.11 -6.27
CA ARG A 104 1.84 -3.32 -6.48
C ARG A 104 2.55 -3.65 -5.18
N MET A 105 3.49 -4.57 -5.27
CA MET A 105 4.49 -4.84 -4.26
C MET A 105 5.84 -4.38 -4.85
N SER A 106 6.27 -3.17 -4.50
CA SER A 106 7.51 -2.57 -5.00
C SER A 106 8.72 -3.29 -4.43
N ILE A 107 9.28 -4.21 -5.21
CA ILE A 107 10.36 -5.11 -4.81
C ILE A 107 11.53 -4.96 -5.80
N ARG A 108 12.70 -4.63 -5.30
CA ARG A 108 13.95 -4.52 -6.06
C ARG A 108 14.89 -5.70 -5.82
N THR A 109 14.77 -6.37 -4.69
CA THR A 109 15.66 -7.44 -4.25
C THR A 109 14.90 -8.66 -3.72
N VAL A 110 15.55 -9.81 -3.72
CA VAL A 110 15.02 -11.03 -3.10
C VAL A 110 14.87 -10.87 -1.58
N SER A 111 15.69 -10.04 -0.95
CA SER A 111 15.58 -9.75 0.49
C SER A 111 14.29 -9.02 0.81
N GLU A 112 13.92 -8.01 0.02
CA GLU A 112 12.65 -7.29 0.15
C GLU A 112 11.46 -8.20 -0.10
N LEU A 113 11.52 -9.04 -1.14
CA LEU A 113 10.51 -10.06 -1.40
C LEU A 113 10.33 -10.98 -0.18
N SER A 114 11.43 -11.45 0.39
CA SER A 114 11.41 -12.32 1.57
C SER A 114 10.72 -11.64 2.76
N THR A 115 11.09 -10.38 3.01
CA THR A 115 10.50 -9.59 4.09
C THR A 115 9.00 -9.38 3.89
N ALA A 116 8.58 -9.00 2.68
CA ALA A 116 7.17 -8.77 2.37
C ALA A 116 6.35 -10.06 2.48
N VAL A 117 6.80 -11.15 1.87
CA VAL A 117 6.12 -12.45 1.91
C VAL A 117 6.03 -12.97 3.35
N TYR A 118 7.12 -12.87 4.13
CA TYR A 118 7.13 -13.26 5.52
C TYR A 118 6.11 -12.46 6.35
N LYS A 119 6.08 -11.14 6.20
CA LYS A 119 5.10 -10.27 6.87
C LYS A 119 3.67 -10.67 6.51
N ILE A 120 3.36 -10.80 5.21
CA ILE A 120 2.01 -11.15 4.73
C ILE A 120 1.57 -12.49 5.32
N ILE A 121 2.36 -13.54 5.14
CA ILE A 121 1.97 -14.88 5.56
C ILE A 121 1.81 -14.98 7.08
N ASN A 122 2.74 -14.42 7.84
CA ASN A 122 2.66 -14.50 9.29
C ASN A 122 1.55 -13.62 9.86
N TYR A 123 1.34 -12.43 9.29
CA TYR A 123 0.22 -11.58 9.66
C TYR A 123 -1.12 -12.28 9.44
N GLU A 124 -1.32 -12.88 8.27
CA GLU A 124 -2.57 -13.55 7.92
C GLU A 124 -2.77 -14.88 8.66
N LYS A 125 -1.70 -15.58 9.02
CA LYS A 125 -1.76 -16.75 9.90
C LYS A 125 -2.11 -16.43 11.35
N ALA A 126 -1.97 -15.16 11.72
CA ALA A 126 -2.27 -14.66 13.06
C ALA A 126 -1.51 -15.40 14.19
N THR A 127 -0.30 -15.89 13.91
CA THR A 127 0.53 -16.64 14.88
C THR A 127 0.99 -15.81 16.06
N TYR A 128 0.84 -14.51 15.97
CA TYR A 128 1.25 -13.50 16.95
C TYR A 128 0.14 -13.08 17.93
N LEU A 129 -1.09 -13.58 17.77
CA LEU A 129 -2.26 -13.11 18.52
C LEU A 129 -2.10 -13.23 20.05
N GLY A 130 -1.33 -14.22 20.52
CA GLY A 130 -1.08 -14.40 21.95
C GLY A 130 -0.12 -13.37 22.57
N SER A 131 0.51 -12.52 21.77
CA SER A 131 1.48 -11.50 22.21
C SER A 131 1.02 -10.07 21.96
N LEU A 132 -0.19 -9.89 21.43
CA LEU A 132 -0.75 -8.57 21.16
C LEU A 132 -1.68 -8.14 22.29
N ASP A 133 -1.27 -7.13 23.01
CA ASP A 133 -2.13 -6.46 23.99
C ASP A 133 -3.36 -5.85 23.28
N ASN A 134 -3.53 -4.56 23.29
CA ASN A 134 -4.69 -3.84 22.71
C ASN A 134 -4.52 -3.43 21.22
N TYR A 135 -3.62 -4.08 20.49
CA TYR A 135 -3.34 -3.69 19.09
C TYR A 135 -4.60 -3.54 18.22
N PHE A 136 -5.54 -4.49 18.34
CA PHE A 136 -6.77 -4.48 17.52
C PHE A 136 -7.77 -3.37 17.89
N THR A 137 -7.56 -2.68 19.00
CA THR A 137 -8.38 -1.55 19.46
C THR A 137 -7.60 -0.25 19.53
N ARG A 138 -6.38 -0.22 18.94
CA ARG A 138 -5.56 0.99 18.85
C ARG A 138 -5.64 1.61 17.46
N ALA A 139 -5.66 2.94 17.43
CA ALA A 139 -5.60 3.72 16.19
C ALA A 139 -4.79 5.00 16.41
N ALA A 140 -4.07 5.44 15.38
CA ALA A 140 -3.29 6.67 15.39
C ALA A 140 -3.78 7.59 14.26
N MET A 141 -4.35 8.73 14.64
CA MET A 141 -4.95 9.72 13.76
C MET A 141 -4.16 11.02 13.76
N PHE A 142 -3.68 11.43 12.60
CA PHE A 142 -2.89 12.65 12.43
C PHE A 142 -3.54 13.57 11.40
N GLY A 143 -3.91 14.77 11.80
CA GLY A 143 -4.50 15.78 10.94
C GLY A 143 -3.74 17.10 11.03
N ASP A 144 -2.76 17.32 10.14
CA ASP A 144 -1.95 18.54 10.15
C ASP A 144 -2.66 19.69 9.43
N PRO A 145 -3.13 20.72 10.15
CA PRO A 145 -3.84 21.85 9.56
C PRO A 145 -2.91 22.94 9.01
N SER A 146 -1.59 22.83 9.17
CA SER A 146 -0.62 23.91 8.96
C SER A 146 -0.74 24.58 7.60
N THR A 147 -0.99 23.81 6.54
CA THR A 147 -1.13 24.33 5.18
C THR A 147 -2.47 23.99 4.56
N SER A 148 -3.00 22.78 4.82
CA SER A 148 -4.31 22.32 4.31
C SER A 148 -5.52 22.88 5.09
N GLY A 149 -5.26 23.58 6.20
CA GLY A 149 -6.30 24.17 7.03
C GLY A 149 -7.08 23.18 7.91
N ASN A 150 -8.05 23.70 8.63
CA ASN A 150 -8.78 22.98 9.67
C ASN A 150 -9.52 21.71 9.19
N SER A 151 -9.76 21.56 7.89
CA SER A 151 -10.43 20.36 7.37
C SER A 151 -9.66 19.07 7.70
N CYS A 152 -8.33 19.13 7.81
CA CYS A 152 -7.52 17.99 8.21
C CYS A 152 -7.79 17.58 9.67
N ALA A 153 -7.78 18.55 10.56
CA ALA A 153 -8.09 18.35 11.99
C ALA A 153 -9.51 17.79 12.18
N ILE A 154 -10.51 18.51 11.67
CA ILE A 154 -11.93 18.13 11.79
C ILE A 154 -12.20 16.71 11.28
N THR A 155 -11.60 16.34 10.13
CA THR A 155 -11.77 14.99 9.59
C THR A 155 -11.20 13.93 10.55
N LYS A 156 -10.03 14.17 11.14
CA LYS A 156 -9.42 13.20 12.06
C LYS A 156 -10.12 13.13 13.40
N GLU A 157 -10.62 14.23 13.90
CA GLU A 157 -11.48 14.26 15.08
C GLU A 157 -12.77 13.45 14.87
N ALA A 158 -13.40 13.60 13.71
CA ALA A 158 -14.58 12.82 13.35
C ALA A 158 -14.28 11.32 13.25
N VAL A 159 -13.16 10.94 12.59
CA VAL A 159 -12.75 9.53 12.47
C VAL A 159 -12.39 8.95 13.84
N ALA A 160 -11.66 9.69 14.68
CA ALA A 160 -11.31 9.26 16.03
C ALA A 160 -12.57 9.00 16.88
N THR A 161 -13.55 9.89 16.80
CA THR A 161 -14.86 9.72 17.47
C THR A 161 -15.58 8.48 16.96
N LEU A 162 -15.60 8.27 15.64
CA LEU A 162 -16.22 7.09 15.03
C LEU A 162 -15.57 5.80 15.53
N LEU A 163 -14.23 5.73 15.53
CA LEU A 163 -13.49 4.57 16.01
C LEU A 163 -13.78 4.29 17.50
N SER A 164 -13.76 5.32 18.35
CA SER A 164 -14.07 5.18 19.76
C SER A 164 -15.49 4.63 19.97
N ASN A 165 -16.46 5.09 19.19
CA ASN A 165 -17.85 4.60 19.24
C ASN A 165 -17.96 3.13 18.75
N HIS A 166 -17.00 2.64 17.97
CA HIS A 166 -16.92 1.25 17.49
C HIS A 166 -16.03 0.35 18.36
N GLY A 167 -15.65 0.81 19.55
CA GLY A 167 -14.93 -0.03 20.51
C GLY A 167 -13.41 0.10 20.49
N PHE A 168 -12.85 1.06 19.73
CA PHE A 168 -11.43 1.40 19.86
C PHE A 168 -11.24 2.15 21.19
N ASN A 169 -10.47 1.59 22.08
CA ASN A 169 -10.25 2.12 23.43
C ASN A 169 -8.94 2.90 23.59
N ASP A 170 -8.09 2.91 22.58
CA ASP A 170 -6.83 3.65 22.52
C ASP A 170 -6.70 4.33 21.15
N VAL A 171 -7.30 5.52 21.03
CA VAL A 171 -7.26 6.31 19.81
C VAL A 171 -6.39 7.55 20.04
N TYR A 172 -5.13 7.47 19.57
CA TYR A 172 -4.25 8.63 19.56
C TYR A 172 -4.70 9.62 18.50
N LEU A 173 -4.90 10.86 18.89
CA LEU A 173 -5.31 11.94 17.99
C LEU A 173 -4.37 13.14 18.12
N LYS A 174 -3.77 13.55 16.97
CA LYS A 174 -2.95 14.76 16.90
C LYS A 174 -3.45 15.65 15.77
N THR A 175 -3.92 16.85 16.13
CA THR A 175 -4.46 17.85 15.21
C THR A 175 -3.80 19.22 15.34
N SER A 176 -2.76 19.34 16.18
CA SER A 176 -2.05 20.59 16.39
C SER A 176 -0.67 20.39 17.01
N GLY A 177 0.10 21.48 17.10
CA GLY A 177 1.41 21.51 17.72
C GLY A 177 2.55 21.03 16.81
N GLY A 178 3.74 20.99 17.36
CA GLY A 178 4.96 20.50 16.67
C GLY A 178 5.21 19.01 16.85
N SER A 179 6.43 18.58 16.49
CA SER A 179 6.92 17.20 16.69
C SER A 179 6.06 16.13 15.97
N TRP A 180 5.62 16.45 14.75
CA TRP A 180 4.78 15.54 13.96
C TRP A 180 5.46 14.21 13.68
N SER A 181 6.68 14.25 13.11
CA SER A 181 7.41 13.03 12.72
C SER A 181 7.71 12.12 13.92
N SER A 182 8.14 12.69 15.05
CA SER A 182 8.39 11.89 16.25
C SER A 182 7.11 11.26 16.79
N SER A 183 6.01 12.01 16.84
CA SER A 183 4.72 11.44 17.26
C SER A 183 4.25 10.30 16.33
N MET A 184 4.42 10.45 15.01
CA MET A 184 4.09 9.40 14.06
C MET A 184 4.96 8.17 14.23
N ARG A 185 6.29 8.36 14.38
CA ARG A 185 7.23 7.27 14.63
C ARG A 185 6.92 6.53 15.93
N ASP A 186 6.62 7.23 17.01
CA ASP A 186 6.30 6.63 18.31
C ASP A 186 5.02 5.78 18.19
N GLN A 187 3.96 6.31 17.58
CA GLN A 187 2.71 5.55 17.37
C GLN A 187 2.87 4.37 16.39
N LEU A 188 3.74 4.49 15.38
CA LEU A 188 4.07 3.39 14.49
C LEU A 188 4.83 2.30 15.25
N SER A 189 5.81 2.66 16.10
CA SER A 189 6.61 1.73 16.90
C SER A 189 5.78 1.03 17.98
N ASP A 190 4.87 1.73 18.64
CA ASP A 190 3.92 1.13 19.58
C ASP A 190 2.97 0.14 18.92
N GLY A 191 2.70 0.37 17.64
CA GLY A 191 1.79 -0.42 16.80
C GLY A 191 0.34 -0.05 17.03
N SER A 192 -0.39 0.05 15.94
CA SER A 192 -1.85 0.33 15.91
C SER A 192 -2.46 -0.39 14.73
N LEU A 193 -3.75 -0.74 14.82
CA LEU A 193 -4.47 -1.35 13.70
C LEU A 193 -4.66 -0.35 12.56
N PHE A 194 -4.99 0.90 12.89
CA PHE A 194 -5.11 1.97 11.92
C PHE A 194 -4.08 3.06 12.18
N PHE A 195 -3.33 3.42 11.15
CA PHE A 195 -2.47 4.61 11.11
C PHE A 195 -2.99 5.51 9.99
N ASN A 196 -3.44 6.71 10.33
CA ASN A 196 -4.10 7.57 9.36
C ASN A 196 -3.56 9.00 9.43
N TYR A 197 -3.00 9.47 8.33
CA TYR A 197 -2.48 10.83 8.18
C TYR A 197 -3.25 11.62 7.12
N ARG A 198 -3.47 12.90 7.38
CA ARG A 198 -3.94 13.89 6.40
C ARG A 198 -3.21 15.21 6.63
N GLY A 199 -2.63 15.76 5.55
CA GLY A 199 -1.89 17.02 5.58
C GLY A 199 -1.71 17.58 4.19
N TYR A 200 -0.59 18.26 3.97
CA TYR A 200 -0.24 18.90 2.71
C TYR A 200 1.20 18.56 2.36
N LEU A 201 1.41 18.07 1.14
CA LEU A 201 2.71 17.76 0.53
C LEU A 201 3.68 17.06 1.50
N GLY A 202 3.73 15.74 1.42
CA GLY A 202 4.48 14.92 2.36
C GLY A 202 3.80 14.74 3.72
N MET A 203 4.50 14.20 4.68
CA MET A 203 3.98 13.80 5.99
C MET A 203 4.61 14.59 7.16
N SER A 204 4.70 15.92 7.06
CA SER A 204 5.17 16.79 8.16
C SER A 204 6.50 16.35 8.77
N GLY A 205 7.47 16.03 7.90
CA GLY A 205 8.82 15.62 8.28
C GLY A 205 8.99 14.13 8.61
N PHE A 206 7.94 13.32 8.51
CA PHE A 206 8.03 11.86 8.59
C PHE A 206 8.55 11.30 7.25
N THR A 207 9.55 10.45 7.30
CA THR A 207 10.32 9.97 6.15
C THR A 207 10.45 8.45 6.14
N ASN A 208 10.98 7.88 5.06
CA ASN A 208 11.32 6.46 4.96
C ASN A 208 12.20 5.99 6.13
N SER A 209 13.16 6.83 6.57
CA SER A 209 14.01 6.52 7.72
C SER A 209 13.23 6.33 9.02
N ASP A 210 12.11 7.03 9.21
CA ASP A 210 11.25 6.84 10.38
C ASP A 210 10.52 5.49 10.31
N VAL A 211 10.14 5.05 9.11
CA VAL A 211 9.54 3.72 8.88
C VAL A 211 10.56 2.62 9.12
N ASP A 212 11.78 2.76 8.57
CA ASP A 212 12.86 1.77 8.72
C ASP A 212 13.28 1.57 10.17
N ASN A 213 13.19 2.62 10.99
CA ASN A 213 13.50 2.57 12.40
C ASN A 213 12.33 2.14 13.29
N ALA A 214 11.17 1.85 12.74
CA ALA A 214 10.04 1.35 13.52
C ALA A 214 10.28 -0.09 13.99
N SER A 215 9.83 -0.40 15.21
CA SER A 215 10.04 -1.70 15.85
C SER A 215 8.73 -2.30 16.37
N ASN A 216 7.70 -2.30 15.53
CA ASN A 216 6.35 -2.75 15.88
C ASN A 216 6.11 -4.26 15.71
N GLY A 217 7.09 -5.02 15.23
CA GLY A 217 6.93 -6.46 14.99
C GLY A 217 5.78 -6.75 14.04
N TYR A 218 4.81 -7.54 14.48
CA TYR A 218 3.59 -7.86 13.70
C TYR A 218 2.42 -6.90 13.94
N LYS A 219 2.59 -5.87 14.75
CA LYS A 219 1.58 -4.82 14.94
C LYS A 219 1.56 -3.89 13.72
N LEU A 220 1.33 -4.47 12.53
CA LEU A 220 1.38 -3.79 11.25
C LEU A 220 0.10 -3.00 11.02
N PRO A 221 0.16 -1.68 10.81
CA PRO A 221 -1.02 -0.87 10.64
C PRO A 221 -1.61 -1.02 9.23
N PHE A 222 -2.92 -0.87 9.15
CA PHE A 222 -3.56 -0.46 7.91
C PHE A 222 -3.36 1.06 7.78
N ALA A 223 -2.39 1.44 6.95
CA ALA A 223 -1.99 2.83 6.81
C ALA A 223 -2.78 3.53 5.70
N THR A 224 -3.37 4.68 6.02
CA THR A 224 -4.02 5.57 5.05
C THR A 224 -3.36 6.94 5.10
N VAL A 225 -2.70 7.32 4.02
CA VAL A 225 -1.99 8.59 3.89
C VAL A 225 -2.66 9.43 2.82
N LEU A 226 -3.27 10.54 3.23
CA LEU A 226 -4.03 11.45 2.37
C LEU A 226 -3.29 12.78 2.26
N THR A 227 -2.32 12.83 1.36
CA THR A 227 -1.53 14.02 1.05
C THR A 227 -0.86 13.88 -0.31
N CYS A 228 -0.40 14.99 -0.89
CA CYS A 228 0.36 14.95 -2.14
C CYS A 228 1.80 14.48 -1.90
N GLY A 229 2.44 13.87 -2.92
CA GLY A 229 3.86 13.52 -2.92
C GLY A 229 4.25 12.34 -2.04
N THR A 230 3.31 11.50 -1.62
CA THR A 230 3.60 10.28 -0.83
C THR A 230 3.24 8.98 -1.55
N GLY A 231 2.72 9.09 -2.77
CA GLY A 231 2.39 7.96 -3.64
C GLY A 231 3.39 7.75 -4.78
N SER A 232 4.45 8.53 -4.84
CA SER A 232 5.51 8.42 -5.85
C SER A 232 6.36 7.18 -5.57
N PHE A 233 6.07 6.09 -6.26
CA PHE A 233 6.77 4.82 -6.11
C PHE A 233 7.78 4.54 -7.23
N SER A 234 7.91 5.46 -8.19
CA SER A 234 8.91 5.40 -9.27
C SER A 234 10.19 6.19 -8.96
N GLU A 235 10.17 6.98 -7.90
CA GLU A 235 11.33 7.75 -7.45
C GLU A 235 12.20 6.92 -6.48
N ASP A 236 13.54 7.09 -6.60
CA ASP A 236 14.53 6.41 -5.76
C ASP A 236 14.72 7.07 -4.39
#